data_fbd662ff1139a6d47894f9b293f1cb61
#
_entry.id   fbd662ff1139a6d47894f9b293f1cb61
#
_cell.length_a   1.000
_cell.length_b   1.000
_cell.length_c   1.000
_cell.angle_alpha   90.00
_cell.angle_beta   90.00
_cell.angle_gamma   90.00
#
_symmetry.space_group_name_H-M   'P 1'
#
loop_
_entity.id
_entity.type
_entity.pdbx_description
1 polymer ?
#
loop_
_entity_poly.entity_id
_entity_poly.type
_entity_poly.pdbx_seq_one_letter_code
_entity_poly.pdbx_strand_id
1 'polypeptide(L)'
;MSNEIATKNELSKTELYEVLKSSLYPSASDNSVAIVLNYCKATNLDVMQKPVHIVPMWDSKSGSMRDVVMPGIGLYRIQAARSGCAGVSEPVFGDDVTEVIGGVDVTYPKWCKVTVKRKLPDGQVVEFVAMEFWKENYAVRGGKDKSIAPNAMWQKRPYGQIAKCAEAQALRKAFPEVGAMPTAEEMEGKELAEYGNKVEKSEPATPANYPADLFAKNFETWKTYIENGKKTADEIIKMVETKGKLTDEQRAQIIEVQPTVIDAETVNKPQDAQKEPVKYDDDNPFN
;
A
#
# COMPACT_ATOMS: atom_id res chain seq x y z
N MET A 1 -54.55 -18.42 -16.08
CA MET A 1 -53.99 -17.34 -15.26
C MET A 1 -52.49 -17.40 -15.43
N SER A 2 -51.98 -16.57 -16.32
CA SER A 2 -50.54 -16.45 -16.60
C SER A 2 -49.86 -15.67 -15.47
N ASN A 3 -48.97 -16.34 -14.76
CA ASN A 3 -48.04 -15.69 -13.83
C ASN A 3 -47.04 -14.92 -14.70
N GLU A 4 -47.24 -13.63 -14.86
CA GLU A 4 -46.17 -12.69 -15.23
C GLU A 4 -45.17 -12.64 -14.09
N ILE A 5 -44.08 -13.35 -14.26
CA ILE A 5 -42.89 -13.19 -13.44
C ILE A 5 -42.39 -11.76 -13.71
N ALA A 6 -42.52 -10.90 -12.70
CA ALA A 6 -42.02 -9.55 -12.75
C ALA A 6 -40.56 -9.56 -13.27
N THR A 7 -40.34 -8.96 -14.43
CA THR A 7 -39.01 -8.74 -15.00
C THR A 7 -38.17 -8.03 -13.95
N LYS A 8 -37.12 -8.71 -13.46
CA LYS A 8 -36.11 -8.14 -12.60
C LYS A 8 -35.62 -6.86 -13.27
N ASN A 9 -35.94 -5.73 -12.67
CA ASN A 9 -35.42 -4.43 -13.12
C ASN A 9 -33.90 -4.45 -12.93
N GLU A 10 -33.17 -4.87 -13.95
CA GLU A 10 -31.71 -4.84 -13.93
C GLU A 10 -31.28 -3.36 -13.95
N LEU A 11 -30.57 -2.93 -12.91
CA LEU A 11 -29.98 -1.60 -12.86
C LEU A 11 -29.14 -1.38 -14.14
N SER A 12 -29.26 -0.21 -14.74
CA SER A 12 -28.34 0.20 -15.81
C SER A 12 -26.91 0.22 -15.27
N LYS A 13 -25.92 0.14 -16.15
CA LYS A 13 -24.50 0.21 -15.74
C LYS A 13 -24.18 1.46 -14.92
N THR A 14 -24.79 2.58 -15.26
CA THR A 14 -24.60 3.86 -14.57
C THR A 14 -25.21 3.82 -13.18
N GLU A 15 -26.44 3.35 -13.04
CA GLU A 15 -27.11 3.21 -11.74
C GLU A 15 -26.36 2.24 -10.83
N LEU A 16 -25.93 1.10 -11.35
CA LEU A 16 -25.13 0.14 -10.59
C LEU A 16 -23.83 0.79 -10.08
N TYR A 17 -23.14 1.55 -10.94
CA TYR A 17 -21.92 2.22 -10.60
C TYR A 17 -22.13 3.23 -9.46
N GLU A 18 -23.16 4.07 -9.54
CA GLU A 18 -23.52 5.04 -8.51
C GLU A 18 -23.89 4.36 -7.18
N VAL A 19 -24.63 3.27 -7.21
CA VAL A 19 -24.95 2.46 -6.02
C VAL A 19 -23.69 1.90 -5.38
N LEU A 20 -22.77 1.38 -6.18
CA LEU A 20 -21.49 0.84 -5.67
C LEU A 20 -20.65 1.93 -4.98
N LYS A 21 -20.55 3.11 -5.59
CA LYS A 21 -19.80 4.23 -5.03
C LYS A 21 -20.43 4.80 -3.76
N SER A 22 -21.75 4.91 -3.74
CA SER A 22 -22.44 5.50 -2.57
C SER A 22 -22.57 4.55 -1.38
N SER A 23 -22.62 3.22 -1.63
CA SER A 23 -22.98 2.24 -0.59
C SER A 23 -21.85 1.29 -0.23
N LEU A 24 -21.28 0.59 -1.22
CA LEU A 24 -20.34 -0.51 -0.98
C LEU A 24 -18.88 -0.07 -0.96
N TYR A 25 -18.52 0.94 -1.75
CA TYR A 25 -17.16 1.43 -1.90
C TYR A 25 -17.09 2.96 -1.76
N PRO A 26 -17.57 3.54 -0.64
CA PRO A 26 -17.52 4.98 -0.45
C PRO A 26 -16.07 5.46 -0.46
N SER A 27 -15.82 6.58 -1.14
CA SER A 27 -14.50 7.21 -1.29
C SER A 27 -13.48 6.45 -2.16
N ALA A 28 -13.85 5.31 -2.76
CA ALA A 28 -12.99 4.62 -3.70
C ALA A 28 -12.86 5.40 -5.02
N SER A 29 -11.70 5.27 -5.67
CA SER A 29 -11.48 5.85 -7.00
C SER A 29 -12.32 5.14 -8.07
N ASP A 30 -12.67 5.86 -9.13
CA ASP A 30 -13.46 5.32 -10.24
C ASP A 30 -12.77 4.13 -10.89
N ASN A 31 -11.46 4.19 -11.03
CA ASN A 31 -10.66 3.09 -11.57
C ASN A 31 -10.74 1.83 -10.68
N SER A 32 -10.69 1.99 -9.36
CA SER A 32 -10.77 0.86 -8.44
C SER A 32 -12.14 0.19 -8.48
N VAL A 33 -13.22 0.97 -8.55
CA VAL A 33 -14.58 0.43 -8.71
C VAL A 33 -14.74 -0.29 -10.06
N ALA A 34 -14.19 0.27 -11.15
CA ALA A 34 -14.21 -0.36 -12.47
C ALA A 34 -13.44 -1.70 -12.48
N ILE A 35 -12.29 -1.78 -11.79
CA ILE A 35 -11.54 -3.05 -11.63
C ILE A 35 -12.40 -4.10 -10.93
N VAL A 36 -13.04 -3.75 -9.82
CA VAL A 36 -13.92 -4.66 -9.06
C VAL A 36 -15.08 -5.15 -9.91
N LEU A 37 -15.77 -4.26 -10.64
CA LEU A 37 -16.87 -4.62 -11.55
C LEU A 37 -16.41 -5.61 -12.63
N ASN A 38 -15.28 -5.33 -13.28
CA ASN A 38 -14.74 -6.18 -14.32
C ASN A 38 -14.32 -7.55 -13.76
N TYR A 39 -13.69 -7.56 -12.59
CA TYR A 39 -13.31 -8.80 -11.91
C TYR A 39 -14.54 -9.66 -11.56
N CYS A 40 -15.56 -9.07 -10.93
CA CYS A 40 -16.79 -9.78 -10.57
C CYS A 40 -17.50 -10.35 -11.81
N LYS A 41 -17.54 -9.56 -12.89
CA LYS A 41 -18.13 -10.00 -14.16
C LYS A 41 -17.34 -11.17 -14.78
N ALA A 42 -16.02 -11.08 -14.84
CA ALA A 42 -15.15 -12.13 -15.40
C ALA A 42 -15.22 -13.45 -14.63
N THR A 43 -15.44 -13.38 -13.31
CA THR A 43 -15.49 -14.53 -12.41
C THR A 43 -16.91 -14.98 -12.05
N ASN A 44 -17.93 -14.40 -12.72
CA ASN A 44 -19.35 -14.66 -12.45
C ASN A 44 -19.71 -14.55 -10.96
N LEU A 45 -19.34 -13.40 -10.36
CA LEU A 45 -19.61 -13.05 -8.98
C LEU A 45 -20.61 -11.89 -8.92
N ASP A 46 -21.52 -11.96 -7.96
CA ASP A 46 -22.40 -10.84 -7.65
C ASP A 46 -21.64 -9.77 -6.86
N VAL A 47 -21.43 -8.63 -7.49
CA VAL A 47 -20.70 -7.50 -6.89
C VAL A 47 -21.41 -6.95 -5.65
N MET A 48 -22.74 -7.10 -5.56
CA MET A 48 -23.54 -6.65 -4.41
C MET A 48 -23.24 -7.46 -3.13
N GLN A 49 -22.70 -8.66 -3.26
CA GLN A 49 -22.23 -9.45 -2.12
C GLN A 49 -20.87 -9.00 -1.60
N LYS A 50 -20.28 -7.97 -2.21
CA LYS A 50 -18.95 -7.41 -1.87
C LYS A 50 -17.86 -8.49 -1.73
N PRO A 51 -17.67 -9.35 -2.74
CA PRO A 51 -16.66 -10.41 -2.65
C PRO A 51 -15.22 -9.87 -2.67
N VAL A 52 -15.07 -8.69 -3.24
CA VAL A 52 -13.78 -7.98 -3.35
C VAL A 52 -13.88 -6.66 -2.60
N HIS A 53 -12.83 -6.31 -1.90
CA HIS A 53 -12.73 -5.07 -1.13
C HIS A 53 -11.79 -4.08 -1.81
N ILE A 54 -12.05 -2.80 -1.64
CA ILE A 54 -11.13 -1.73 -1.95
C ILE A 54 -10.65 -1.18 -0.62
N VAL A 55 -9.38 -1.42 -0.30
CA VAL A 55 -8.78 -1.05 0.98
C VAL A 55 -7.81 0.09 0.75
N PRO A 56 -8.04 1.27 1.33
CA PRO A 56 -7.06 2.34 1.28
C PRO A 56 -5.87 1.96 2.16
N MET A 57 -4.68 1.87 1.55
CA MET A 57 -3.44 1.53 2.23
C MET A 57 -2.41 2.64 2.04
N TRP A 58 -1.62 2.90 3.08
CA TRP A 58 -0.54 3.87 3.02
C TRP A 58 0.60 3.33 2.14
N ASP A 59 0.98 4.09 1.14
CA ASP A 59 2.13 3.82 0.30
C ASP A 59 3.31 4.74 0.71
N SER A 60 4.28 4.18 1.39
CA SER A 60 5.46 4.91 1.87
C SER A 60 6.34 5.45 0.73
N LYS A 61 6.23 4.90 -0.50
CA LYS A 61 7.00 5.36 -1.66
C LYS A 61 6.40 6.63 -2.26
N SER A 62 5.08 6.69 -2.37
CA SER A 62 4.39 7.87 -2.90
C SER A 62 4.01 8.88 -1.82
N GLY A 63 4.10 8.51 -0.53
CA GLY A 63 3.69 9.35 0.61
C GLY A 63 2.18 9.63 0.62
N SER A 64 1.36 8.74 0.07
CA SER A 64 -0.09 8.93 -0.07
C SER A 64 -0.87 7.63 0.16
N MET A 65 -2.18 7.77 0.39
CA MET A 65 -3.09 6.63 0.42
C MET A 65 -3.35 6.13 -1.00
N ARG A 66 -3.31 4.82 -1.19
CA ARG A 66 -3.65 4.15 -2.45
C ARG A 66 -4.74 3.13 -2.23
N ASP A 67 -5.69 3.07 -3.15
CA ASP A 67 -6.67 1.99 -3.19
C ASP A 67 -5.99 0.68 -3.61
N VAL A 68 -6.15 -0.34 -2.80
CA VAL A 68 -5.71 -1.70 -3.10
C VAL A 68 -6.94 -2.60 -3.20
N VAL A 69 -7.10 -3.22 -4.35
CA VAL A 69 -8.20 -4.16 -4.60
C VAL A 69 -7.76 -5.54 -4.13
N MET A 70 -8.48 -6.11 -3.16
CA MET A 70 -8.13 -7.41 -2.57
C MET A 70 -9.36 -8.26 -2.28
N PRO A 71 -9.18 -9.61 -2.28
CA PRO A 71 -10.27 -10.52 -1.96
C PRO A 71 -10.73 -10.32 -0.51
N GLY A 72 -12.03 -10.46 -0.28
CA GLY A 72 -12.54 -10.70 1.06
C GLY A 72 -12.63 -12.21 1.33
N ILE A 73 -12.75 -12.61 2.61
CA ILE A 73 -12.94 -14.03 2.97
C ILE A 73 -14.17 -14.64 2.27
N GLY A 74 -15.21 -13.82 2.01
CA GLY A 74 -16.40 -14.22 1.26
C GLY A 74 -16.09 -14.73 -0.14
N LEU A 75 -15.13 -14.10 -0.84
CA LEU A 75 -14.69 -14.55 -2.16
C LEU A 75 -14.10 -15.97 -2.08
N TYR A 76 -13.21 -16.20 -1.12
CA TYR A 76 -12.57 -17.51 -0.96
C TYR A 76 -13.57 -18.61 -0.61
N ARG A 77 -14.57 -18.31 0.23
CA ARG A 77 -15.66 -19.23 0.52
C ARG A 77 -16.47 -19.60 -0.72
N ILE A 78 -16.84 -18.62 -1.55
CA ILE A 78 -17.59 -18.84 -2.79
C ILE A 78 -16.78 -19.69 -3.76
N GLN A 79 -15.52 -19.36 -3.97
CA GLN A 79 -14.65 -20.09 -4.91
C GLN A 79 -14.36 -21.51 -4.43
N ALA A 80 -14.08 -21.69 -3.14
CA ALA A 80 -13.88 -23.01 -2.55
C ALA A 80 -15.15 -23.88 -2.66
N ALA A 81 -16.32 -23.32 -2.42
CA ALA A 81 -17.58 -24.04 -2.59
C ALA A 81 -17.78 -24.54 -4.04
N ARG A 82 -17.37 -23.70 -5.06
CA ARG A 82 -17.39 -24.08 -6.47
C ARG A 82 -16.34 -25.14 -6.83
N SER A 83 -15.25 -25.22 -6.04
CA SER A 83 -14.09 -26.09 -6.29
C SER A 83 -14.08 -27.38 -5.47
N GLY A 84 -15.21 -27.75 -4.85
CA GLY A 84 -15.34 -29.02 -4.12
C GLY A 84 -15.03 -28.92 -2.62
N CYS A 85 -15.28 -27.78 -1.99
CA CYS A 85 -15.24 -27.66 -0.53
C CYS A 85 -16.33 -28.54 0.09
N ALA A 86 -15.91 -29.55 0.87
CA ALA A 86 -16.79 -30.46 1.58
C ALA A 86 -17.17 -29.96 2.99
N GLY A 87 -16.54 -28.87 3.43
CA GLY A 87 -16.87 -28.22 4.71
C GLY A 87 -15.68 -27.48 5.30
N VAL A 88 -16.01 -26.60 6.26
CA VAL A 88 -15.07 -25.87 7.09
C VAL A 88 -15.43 -26.18 8.54
N SER A 89 -14.43 -26.51 9.37
CA SER A 89 -14.67 -26.79 10.79
C SER A 89 -15.02 -25.51 11.56
N GLU A 90 -15.60 -25.69 12.73
CA GLU A 90 -15.59 -24.63 13.73
C GLU A 90 -14.14 -24.21 14.07
N PRO A 91 -13.90 -22.91 14.32
CA PRO A 91 -12.60 -22.46 14.75
C PRO A 91 -12.27 -22.98 16.15
N VAL A 92 -11.07 -23.50 16.33
CA VAL A 92 -10.52 -23.92 17.63
C VAL A 92 -9.52 -22.85 18.07
N PHE A 93 -9.66 -22.38 19.31
CA PHE A 93 -8.82 -21.33 19.88
C PHE A 93 -7.86 -21.89 20.94
N GLY A 94 -6.69 -21.26 21.03
CA GLY A 94 -5.77 -21.44 22.14
C GLY A 94 -6.21 -20.69 23.39
N ASP A 95 -5.41 -20.82 24.45
CA ASP A 95 -5.64 -20.13 25.71
C ASP A 95 -5.69 -18.61 25.51
N ASP A 96 -6.50 -17.97 26.35
CA ASP A 96 -6.58 -16.52 26.40
C ASP A 96 -5.34 -15.90 27.04
N VAL A 97 -4.88 -14.82 26.44
CA VAL A 97 -3.79 -13.99 26.96
C VAL A 97 -4.35 -12.57 27.20
N THR A 98 -4.07 -12.03 28.37
CA THR A 98 -4.37 -10.63 28.70
C THR A 98 -3.06 -9.89 28.91
N GLU A 99 -2.83 -8.83 28.14
CA GLU A 99 -1.64 -7.98 28.27
C GLU A 99 -1.92 -6.55 27.83
N VAL A 100 -1.02 -5.64 28.22
CA VAL A 100 -1.06 -4.25 27.79
C VAL A 100 -0.29 -4.08 26.50
N ILE A 101 -0.96 -3.71 25.41
CA ILE A 101 -0.33 -3.46 24.10
C ILE A 101 -0.55 -1.99 23.72
N GLY A 102 0.52 -1.21 23.60
CA GLY A 102 0.42 0.21 23.26
C GLY A 102 -0.44 1.01 24.22
N GLY A 103 -0.40 0.67 25.52
CA GLY A 103 -1.16 1.34 26.58
C GLY A 103 -2.64 0.92 26.69
N VAL A 104 -3.05 -0.16 26.03
CA VAL A 104 -4.43 -0.68 26.07
C VAL A 104 -4.41 -2.13 26.57
N ASP A 105 -5.30 -2.44 27.53
CA ASP A 105 -5.54 -3.81 27.98
C ASP A 105 -6.27 -4.60 26.87
N VAL A 106 -5.69 -5.70 26.44
CA VAL A 106 -6.24 -6.54 25.38
C VAL A 106 -6.28 -8.00 25.84
N THR A 107 -7.45 -8.61 25.73
CA THR A 107 -7.62 -10.05 25.92
C THR A 107 -7.89 -10.70 24.57
N TYR A 108 -7.12 -11.71 24.20
CA TYR A 108 -7.21 -12.38 22.90
C TYR A 108 -6.80 -13.84 22.99
N PRO A 109 -7.28 -14.72 22.08
CA PRO A 109 -6.80 -16.10 22.01
C PRO A 109 -5.39 -16.11 21.40
N LYS A 110 -4.49 -16.87 22.00
CA LYS A 110 -3.09 -16.95 21.55
C LYS A 110 -2.98 -17.34 20.07
N TRP A 111 -3.83 -18.27 19.64
CA TRP A 111 -3.90 -18.76 18.27
C TRP A 111 -5.33 -19.20 17.91
N CYS A 112 -5.58 -19.33 16.62
CA CYS A 112 -6.78 -19.96 16.08
C CYS A 112 -6.39 -21.01 15.04
N LYS A 113 -7.08 -22.15 15.06
CA LYS A 113 -6.93 -23.24 14.10
C LYS A 113 -8.25 -23.51 13.39
N VAL A 114 -8.19 -23.64 12.06
CA VAL A 114 -9.33 -24.00 11.21
C VAL A 114 -8.94 -25.14 10.29
N THR A 115 -9.87 -26.08 10.07
CA THR A 115 -9.71 -27.20 9.13
C THR A 115 -10.69 -27.05 8.00
N VAL A 116 -10.18 -27.09 6.77
CA VAL A 116 -10.96 -27.10 5.54
C VAL A 116 -10.91 -28.49 4.92
N LYS A 117 -12.07 -29.03 4.52
CA LYS A 117 -12.23 -30.33 3.87
C LYS A 117 -12.44 -30.12 2.38
N ARG A 118 -11.59 -30.73 1.56
CA ARG A 118 -11.70 -30.72 0.10
C ARG A 118 -12.03 -32.10 -0.40
N LYS A 119 -13.06 -32.21 -1.23
CA LYS A 119 -13.37 -33.42 -1.98
C LYS A 119 -12.54 -33.45 -3.26
N LEU A 120 -11.74 -34.48 -3.43
CA LEU A 120 -10.94 -34.70 -4.62
C LEU A 120 -11.78 -35.33 -5.76
N PRO A 121 -11.29 -35.32 -7.02
CA PRO A 121 -11.99 -35.89 -8.16
C PRO A 121 -12.32 -37.38 -8.01
N ASP A 122 -11.51 -38.13 -7.26
CA ASP A 122 -11.73 -39.56 -6.94
C ASP A 122 -12.75 -39.79 -5.81
N GLY A 123 -13.32 -38.73 -5.26
CA GLY A 123 -14.31 -38.77 -4.18
C GLY A 123 -13.73 -38.77 -2.77
N GLN A 124 -12.42 -38.90 -2.60
CA GLN A 124 -11.78 -38.80 -1.29
C GLN A 124 -11.93 -37.39 -0.70
N VAL A 125 -12.04 -37.33 0.63
CA VAL A 125 -12.08 -36.04 1.35
C VAL A 125 -10.76 -35.91 2.11
N VAL A 126 -10.03 -34.83 1.80
CA VAL A 126 -8.74 -34.49 2.42
C VAL A 126 -8.90 -33.24 3.29
N GLU A 127 -8.25 -33.26 4.45
CA GLU A 127 -8.27 -32.16 5.40
C GLU A 127 -7.01 -31.28 5.28
N PHE A 128 -7.22 -29.99 5.27
CA PHE A 128 -6.19 -28.97 5.24
C PHE A 128 -6.33 -28.08 6.47
N VAL A 129 -5.29 -28.03 7.27
CA VAL A 129 -5.30 -27.30 8.55
C VAL A 129 -4.43 -26.06 8.44
N ALA A 130 -4.94 -24.94 8.94
CA ALA A 130 -4.15 -23.75 9.19
C ALA A 130 -4.27 -23.33 10.66
N MET A 131 -3.21 -22.78 11.19
CA MET A 131 -3.13 -22.17 12.51
C MET A 131 -2.50 -20.80 12.36
N GLU A 132 -3.15 -19.81 12.92
CA GLU A 132 -2.69 -18.42 12.89
C GLU A 132 -2.58 -17.87 14.32
N PHE A 133 -1.52 -17.12 14.58
CA PHE A 133 -1.26 -16.51 15.89
C PHE A 133 -1.78 -15.09 15.90
N TRP A 134 -2.50 -14.71 16.96
CA TRP A 134 -3.11 -13.40 17.05
C TRP A 134 -2.07 -12.28 16.96
N LYS A 135 -0.92 -12.42 17.62
CA LYS A 135 0.16 -11.43 17.64
C LYS A 135 0.80 -11.19 16.26
N GLU A 136 0.76 -12.14 15.37
CA GLU A 136 1.29 -12.01 14.01
C GLU A 136 0.31 -11.36 13.06
N ASN A 137 -0.98 -11.40 13.39
CA ASN A 137 -2.05 -10.99 12.50
C ASN A 137 -2.70 -9.66 12.85
N TYR A 138 -2.72 -9.28 14.14
CA TYR A 138 -3.49 -8.10 14.53
C TYR A 138 -3.03 -6.83 13.81
N ALA A 139 -4.02 -6.00 13.45
CA ALA A 139 -3.78 -4.71 12.84
C ALA A 139 -3.62 -3.64 13.91
N VAL A 140 -2.59 -2.82 13.78
CA VAL A 140 -2.34 -1.68 14.68
C VAL A 140 -3.31 -0.54 14.40
N ARG A 141 -3.52 0.33 15.41
CA ARG A 141 -4.40 1.49 15.30
C ARG A 141 -3.94 2.47 14.21
N GLY A 142 -2.63 2.52 13.92
CA GLY A 142 -2.06 3.47 12.98
C GLY A 142 -2.08 4.91 13.52
N GLY A 143 -1.85 5.87 12.63
CA GLY A 143 -1.86 7.29 12.94
C GLY A 143 -0.45 7.87 13.11
N LYS A 144 -0.40 9.19 13.43
CA LYS A 144 0.87 9.93 13.54
C LYS A 144 1.80 9.39 14.64
N ASP A 145 1.22 8.83 15.71
CA ASP A 145 1.96 8.37 16.88
C ASP A 145 2.53 6.95 16.73
N LYS A 146 2.33 6.30 15.57
CA LYS A 146 2.80 4.92 15.28
C LYS A 146 2.49 3.94 16.43
N SER A 147 1.30 4.04 17.00
CA SER A 147 0.88 3.20 18.12
C SER A 147 0.86 1.73 17.72
N ILE A 148 1.43 0.87 18.57
CA ILE A 148 1.36 -0.59 18.42
C ILE A 148 0.06 -1.17 18.99
N ALA A 149 -0.83 -0.34 19.57
CA ALA A 149 -2.12 -0.79 20.09
C ALA A 149 -2.97 -1.38 18.95
N PRO A 150 -3.68 -2.48 19.18
CA PRO A 150 -4.59 -3.03 18.18
C PRO A 150 -5.66 -2.01 17.77
N ASN A 151 -6.12 -2.06 16.53
CA ASN A 151 -7.25 -1.25 16.10
C ASN A 151 -8.58 -1.69 16.78
N ALA A 152 -9.64 -0.89 16.60
CA ALA A 152 -10.90 -1.11 17.28
C ALA A 152 -11.53 -2.49 16.98
N MET A 153 -11.36 -3.03 15.78
CA MET A 153 -11.91 -4.33 15.40
C MET A 153 -11.15 -5.47 16.09
N TRP A 154 -9.82 -5.41 16.12
CA TRP A 154 -8.98 -6.41 16.77
C TRP A 154 -9.09 -6.37 18.30
N GLN A 155 -9.45 -5.21 18.88
CA GLN A 155 -9.77 -5.11 20.33
C GLN A 155 -11.15 -5.69 20.66
N LYS A 156 -12.17 -5.30 19.88
CA LYS A 156 -13.58 -5.67 20.20
C LYS A 156 -13.93 -7.10 19.79
N ARG A 157 -13.28 -7.65 18.78
CA ARG A 157 -13.60 -8.95 18.19
C ARG A 157 -12.34 -9.80 17.92
N PRO A 158 -11.48 -10.03 18.92
CA PRO A 158 -10.20 -10.72 18.76
C PRO A 158 -10.36 -12.13 18.16
N TYR A 159 -11.35 -12.88 18.64
CA TYR A 159 -11.66 -14.24 18.15
C TYR A 159 -12.15 -14.22 16.70
N GLY A 160 -13.11 -13.35 16.39
CA GLY A 160 -13.68 -13.29 15.06
C GLY A 160 -12.69 -12.83 13.99
N GLN A 161 -11.73 -11.99 14.34
CA GLN A 161 -10.71 -11.53 13.40
C GLN A 161 -9.67 -12.63 13.13
N ILE A 162 -9.12 -13.25 14.18
CA ILE A 162 -8.12 -14.30 13.98
C ILE A 162 -8.73 -15.56 13.32
N ALA A 163 -10.01 -15.87 13.58
CA ALA A 163 -10.70 -16.98 12.93
C ALA A 163 -10.80 -16.77 11.40
N LYS A 164 -11.07 -15.54 10.94
CA LYS A 164 -11.08 -15.22 9.50
C LYS A 164 -9.69 -15.41 8.88
N CYS A 165 -8.62 -15.01 9.56
CA CYS A 165 -7.26 -15.21 9.07
C CYS A 165 -6.91 -16.70 8.96
N ALA A 166 -7.22 -17.50 9.99
CA ALA A 166 -7.00 -18.94 9.97
C ALA A 166 -7.81 -19.65 8.89
N GLU A 167 -9.07 -19.25 8.70
CA GLU A 167 -9.94 -19.78 7.63
C GLU A 167 -9.40 -19.42 6.25
N ALA A 168 -9.01 -18.17 6.02
CA ALA A 168 -8.45 -17.72 4.75
C ALA A 168 -7.20 -18.51 4.38
N GLN A 169 -6.31 -18.72 5.34
CA GLN A 169 -5.10 -19.51 5.15
C GLN A 169 -5.41 -20.99 4.87
N ALA A 170 -6.38 -21.60 5.58
CA ALA A 170 -6.80 -22.97 5.34
C ALA A 170 -7.42 -23.13 3.94
N LEU A 171 -8.24 -22.18 3.50
CA LEU A 171 -8.83 -22.17 2.17
C LEU A 171 -7.75 -22.05 1.07
N ARG A 172 -6.75 -21.19 1.21
CA ARG A 172 -5.62 -21.10 0.27
C ARG A 172 -4.81 -22.39 0.19
N LYS A 173 -4.60 -23.08 1.32
CA LYS A 173 -3.93 -24.41 1.34
C LYS A 173 -4.76 -25.48 0.63
N ALA A 174 -6.06 -25.51 0.88
CA ALA A 174 -6.96 -26.51 0.30
C ALA A 174 -7.24 -26.25 -1.18
N PHE A 175 -7.29 -25.01 -1.59
CA PHE A 175 -7.71 -24.57 -2.92
C PHE A 175 -6.71 -23.54 -3.47
N PRO A 176 -5.54 -23.95 -3.98
CA PRO A 176 -4.56 -23.01 -4.57
C PRO A 176 -5.14 -22.16 -5.71
N GLU A 177 -6.17 -22.67 -6.37
CA GLU A 177 -6.91 -21.98 -7.44
C GLU A 177 -7.70 -20.74 -6.98
N VAL A 178 -8.00 -20.61 -5.67
CA VAL A 178 -8.69 -19.40 -5.16
C VAL A 178 -7.76 -18.19 -5.09
N GLY A 179 -6.46 -18.41 -5.18
CA GLY A 179 -5.43 -17.36 -5.20
C GLY A 179 -4.52 -17.39 -3.97
N ALA A 180 -3.41 -16.68 -4.09
CA ALA A 180 -2.38 -16.59 -3.05
C ALA A 180 -2.43 -15.26 -2.27
N MET A 181 -3.31 -14.33 -2.66
CA MET A 181 -3.37 -12.99 -2.05
C MET A 181 -3.92 -13.07 -0.62
N PRO A 182 -3.39 -12.28 0.33
CA PRO A 182 -4.05 -12.14 1.62
C PRO A 182 -5.42 -11.46 1.44
N THR A 183 -6.34 -11.75 2.34
CA THR A 183 -7.67 -11.14 2.33
C THR A 183 -7.63 -9.72 2.90
N ALA A 184 -8.67 -8.94 2.61
CA ALA A 184 -8.83 -7.60 3.16
C ALA A 184 -8.83 -7.62 4.70
N GLU A 185 -9.38 -8.68 5.30
CA GLU A 185 -9.40 -8.86 6.76
C GLU A 185 -8.01 -9.12 7.36
N GLU A 186 -7.11 -9.79 6.62
CA GLU A 186 -5.72 -10.00 7.01
C GLU A 186 -4.88 -8.73 6.87
N MET A 187 -5.26 -7.84 5.95
CA MET A 187 -4.51 -6.63 5.61
C MET A 187 -5.08 -5.34 6.21
N GLU A 188 -6.21 -5.42 6.91
CA GLU A 188 -6.83 -4.25 7.54
C GLU A 188 -5.86 -3.55 8.49
N GLY A 189 -5.62 -2.24 8.26
CA GLY A 189 -4.72 -1.44 9.08
C GLY A 189 -3.22 -1.66 8.88
N LYS A 190 -2.82 -2.49 7.89
CA LYS A 190 -1.41 -2.68 7.51
C LYS A 190 -1.01 -1.72 6.40
N GLU A 191 0.29 -1.50 6.25
CA GLU A 191 0.84 -0.66 5.16
C GLU A 191 1.01 -1.46 3.86
N LEU A 192 1.02 -0.77 2.72
CA LEU A 192 1.22 -1.39 1.41
C LEU A 192 2.55 -2.14 1.30
N ALA A 193 3.58 -1.69 2.01
CA ALA A 193 4.88 -2.36 2.06
C ALA A 193 4.81 -3.78 2.65
N GLU A 194 3.83 -4.07 3.50
CA GLU A 194 3.60 -5.40 4.07
C GLU A 194 2.85 -6.32 3.10
N TYR A 195 2.17 -5.75 2.09
CA TYR A 195 1.43 -6.49 1.08
C TYR A 195 2.31 -7.06 -0.04
N GLY A 196 3.35 -6.32 -0.44
CA GLY A 196 4.36 -6.82 -1.39
C GLY A 196 5.35 -7.74 -0.67
N ASN A 197 5.77 -8.82 -1.33
CA ASN A 197 6.85 -9.66 -0.82
C ASN A 197 7.89 -8.76 -0.14
N LYS A 198 8.28 -9.11 1.08
CA LYS A 198 9.52 -8.62 1.67
C LYS A 198 10.65 -8.95 0.67
N VAL A 199 10.86 -8.07 -0.30
CA VAL A 199 12.21 -7.86 -0.74
C VAL A 199 12.89 -7.41 0.55
N GLU A 200 13.69 -8.29 1.15
CA GLU A 200 14.58 -7.90 2.22
C GLU A 200 15.11 -6.54 1.81
N LYS A 201 14.77 -5.51 2.58
CA LYS A 201 15.54 -4.28 2.51
C LYS A 201 16.94 -4.77 2.86
N SER A 202 17.76 -5.01 1.84
CA SER A 202 19.19 -4.85 2.03
C SER A 202 19.30 -3.55 2.79
N GLU A 203 19.91 -3.58 3.97
CA GLU A 203 20.26 -2.37 4.72
C GLU A 203 20.67 -1.33 3.70
N PRO A 204 20.21 -0.08 3.81
CA PRO A 204 20.59 0.93 2.84
C PRO A 204 22.11 0.85 2.75
N ALA A 205 22.59 0.40 1.61
CA ALA A 205 24.03 0.30 1.36
C ALA A 205 24.58 1.64 1.81
N THR A 206 25.54 1.62 2.71
CA THR A 206 26.25 2.84 3.18
C THR A 206 26.42 3.68 1.94
N PRO A 207 25.91 4.93 1.87
CA PRO A 207 25.83 5.64 0.61
C PRO A 207 27.18 5.58 -0.07
N ALA A 208 27.24 4.93 -1.22
CA ALA A 208 28.47 4.73 -1.95
C ALA A 208 29.12 6.10 -2.13
N ASN A 209 30.44 6.16 -2.00
CA ASN A 209 31.16 7.41 -2.23
C ASN A 209 30.76 7.99 -3.59
N TYR A 210 30.60 9.30 -3.64
CA TYR A 210 30.28 9.99 -4.88
C TYR A 210 31.36 9.69 -5.92
N PRO A 211 30.99 9.13 -7.12
CA PRO A 211 31.98 8.66 -8.10
C PRO A 211 32.95 9.76 -8.53
N ALA A 212 34.25 9.46 -8.57
CA ALA A 212 35.30 10.42 -8.87
C ALA A 212 35.20 11.02 -10.27
N ASP A 213 34.74 10.22 -11.25
CA ASP A 213 34.50 10.65 -12.62
C ASP A 213 33.35 11.64 -12.73
N LEU A 214 32.27 11.41 -11.99
CA LEU A 214 31.14 12.33 -11.91
C LEU A 214 31.51 13.61 -11.12
N PHE A 215 32.37 13.49 -10.12
CA PHE A 215 32.89 14.64 -9.41
C PHE A 215 33.69 15.54 -10.33
N ALA A 216 34.68 14.99 -11.04
CA ALA A 216 35.52 15.74 -11.98
C ALA A 216 34.69 16.44 -13.07
N LYS A 217 33.67 15.75 -13.60
CA LYS A 217 32.77 16.31 -14.61
C LYS A 217 31.92 17.47 -14.13
N ASN A 218 31.46 17.44 -12.87
CA ASN A 218 30.56 18.44 -12.33
C ASN A 218 31.26 19.56 -11.57
N PHE A 219 32.50 19.34 -11.15
CA PHE A 219 33.26 20.26 -10.29
C PHE A 219 33.42 21.65 -10.91
N GLU A 220 33.75 21.77 -12.20
CA GLU A 220 33.88 23.06 -12.90
C GLU A 220 32.54 23.85 -12.90
N THR A 221 31.44 23.17 -13.00
CA THR A 221 30.10 23.80 -12.93
C THR A 221 29.82 24.30 -11.52
N TRP A 222 30.14 23.50 -10.49
CA TRP A 222 29.96 23.91 -9.09
C TRP A 222 30.86 25.05 -8.71
N LYS A 223 32.12 25.01 -9.15
CA LYS A 223 33.08 26.10 -9.00
C LYS A 223 32.55 27.42 -9.54
N THR A 224 32.05 27.40 -10.78
CA THR A 224 31.41 28.57 -11.41
C THR A 224 30.21 29.09 -10.60
N TYR A 225 29.41 28.22 -9.98
CA TYR A 225 28.27 28.65 -9.14
C TYR A 225 28.72 29.31 -7.84
N ILE A 226 29.82 28.84 -7.24
CA ILE A 226 30.39 29.45 -6.03
C ILE A 226 31.05 30.79 -6.36
N GLU A 227 31.89 30.83 -7.39
CA GLU A 227 32.59 32.04 -7.82
C GLU A 227 31.62 33.18 -8.20
N ASN A 228 30.49 32.86 -8.80
CA ASN A 228 29.46 33.84 -9.18
C ASN A 228 28.45 34.12 -8.04
N GLY A 229 28.67 33.62 -6.83
CA GLY A 229 27.79 33.82 -5.69
C GLY A 229 26.37 33.23 -5.83
N LYS A 230 26.15 32.34 -6.81
CA LYS A 230 24.83 31.69 -7.03
C LYS A 230 24.52 30.63 -5.99
N LYS A 231 25.55 29.95 -5.45
CA LYS A 231 25.46 28.98 -4.37
C LYS A 231 26.70 29.05 -3.48
N THR A 232 26.53 28.68 -2.23
CA THR A 232 27.65 28.52 -1.29
C THR A 232 28.25 27.11 -1.41
N ALA A 233 29.49 26.94 -0.94
CA ALA A 233 30.14 25.63 -0.87
C ALA A 233 29.31 24.62 -0.07
N ASP A 234 28.72 25.05 1.05
CA ASP A 234 27.85 24.22 1.91
C ASP A 234 26.57 23.75 1.19
N GLU A 235 25.96 24.61 0.38
CA GLU A 235 24.78 24.25 -0.42
C GLU A 235 25.12 23.22 -1.51
N ILE A 236 26.27 23.34 -2.14
CA ILE A 236 26.77 22.36 -3.11
C ILE A 236 27.06 21.03 -2.41
N ILE A 237 27.75 21.02 -1.28
CA ILE A 237 28.03 19.81 -0.50
C ILE A 237 26.73 19.11 -0.13
N LYS A 238 25.76 19.80 0.46
CA LYS A 238 24.45 19.25 0.81
C LYS A 238 23.73 18.64 -0.40
N MET A 239 23.76 19.33 -1.52
CA MET A 239 23.12 18.86 -2.77
C MET A 239 23.79 17.59 -3.32
N VAL A 240 25.12 17.49 -3.27
CA VAL A 240 25.87 16.34 -3.77
C VAL A 240 25.71 15.14 -2.84
N GLU A 241 25.69 15.36 -1.52
CA GLU A 241 25.54 14.31 -0.51
C GLU A 241 24.15 13.64 -0.51
N THR A 242 23.16 14.23 -1.17
CA THR A 242 21.89 13.53 -1.45
C THR A 242 22.05 12.37 -2.47
N LYS A 243 23.14 12.37 -3.24
CA LYS A 243 23.42 11.39 -4.31
C LYS A 243 24.57 10.42 -3.98
N GLY A 244 25.40 10.74 -3.01
CA GLY A 244 26.53 9.93 -2.58
C GLY A 244 27.43 10.69 -1.61
N LYS A 245 28.13 9.99 -0.70
CA LYS A 245 29.06 10.62 0.25
C LYS A 245 30.27 11.18 -0.48
N LEU A 246 30.58 12.46 -0.25
CA LEU A 246 31.85 13.04 -0.70
C LEU A 246 33.01 12.50 0.13
N THR A 247 34.15 12.23 -0.51
CA THR A 247 35.42 11.96 0.20
C THR A 247 35.93 13.26 0.84
N ASP A 248 36.82 13.13 1.81
CA ASP A 248 37.38 14.31 2.49
C ASP A 248 38.13 15.20 1.50
N GLU A 249 38.83 14.61 0.49
CA GLU A 249 39.49 15.36 -0.56
C GLU A 249 38.49 16.09 -1.48
N GLN A 250 37.40 15.43 -1.88
CA GLN A 250 36.34 16.04 -2.71
C GLN A 250 35.68 17.20 -1.97
N ARG A 251 35.43 17.03 -0.67
CA ARG A 251 34.83 18.06 0.16
C ARG A 251 35.79 19.26 0.32
N ALA A 252 37.07 19.02 0.56
CA ALA A 252 38.07 20.07 0.65
C ALA A 252 38.18 20.91 -0.62
N GLN A 253 38.15 20.26 -1.81
CA GLN A 253 38.16 20.95 -3.10
C GLN A 253 36.97 21.89 -3.31
N ILE A 254 35.77 21.52 -2.83
CA ILE A 254 34.60 22.41 -2.92
C ILE A 254 34.74 23.61 -1.95
N ILE A 255 35.27 23.38 -0.74
CA ILE A 255 35.43 24.42 0.29
C ILE A 255 36.51 25.43 -0.11
N GLU A 256 37.55 25.02 -0.80
CA GLU A 256 38.63 25.90 -1.27
C GLU A 256 38.20 26.93 -2.34
N VAL A 257 37.05 26.70 -2.98
CA VAL A 257 36.54 27.65 -3.96
C VAL A 257 36.02 28.92 -3.28
N GLN A 258 36.65 30.05 -3.57
CA GLN A 258 36.24 31.35 -3.05
C GLN A 258 35.30 32.08 -4.01
N PRO A 259 34.30 32.80 -3.53
CA PRO A 259 33.50 33.68 -4.41
C PRO A 259 34.39 34.85 -4.91
N THR A 260 34.29 35.11 -6.20
CA THR A 260 34.99 36.26 -6.79
C THR A 260 34.28 37.54 -6.33
N VAL A 261 34.90 38.31 -5.46
CA VAL A 261 34.37 39.59 -5.00
C VAL A 261 34.37 40.55 -6.19
N ILE A 262 33.19 40.77 -6.76
CA ILE A 262 32.99 41.90 -7.69
C ILE A 262 32.66 43.10 -6.80
N ASP A 263 33.58 44.08 -6.69
CA ASP A 263 33.34 45.34 -6.05
C ASP A 263 32.13 46.02 -6.67
N ALA A 264 31.07 46.14 -5.89
CA ALA A 264 29.84 46.84 -6.31
C ALA A 264 30.00 48.34 -6.02
N GLU A 265 30.64 49.09 -6.93
CA GLU A 265 30.39 50.49 -7.08
C GLU A 265 29.54 50.78 -8.33
N THR A 266 28.42 51.43 -8.05
CA THR A 266 27.56 52.15 -9.00
C THR A 266 26.86 51.39 -10.10
N VAL A 267 25.60 51.03 -9.88
CA VAL A 267 24.58 51.20 -10.92
C VAL A 267 23.23 51.64 -10.31
N ASN A 268 22.80 52.79 -10.75
CA ASN A 268 21.50 53.43 -10.54
C ASN A 268 20.31 52.49 -10.83
N LYS A 269 19.24 52.69 -10.06
CA LYS A 269 17.90 52.19 -10.39
C LYS A 269 17.43 52.76 -11.73
N PRO A 270 16.72 51.99 -12.54
CA PRO A 270 15.59 52.46 -13.28
C PRO A 270 14.29 51.74 -12.96
N GLN A 271 13.27 52.53 -13.00
CA GLN A 271 11.86 52.40 -12.91
C GLN A 271 11.19 51.23 -13.62
N ASP A 272 10.02 50.90 -13.07
CA ASP A 272 8.87 50.20 -13.58
C ASP A 272 8.82 49.92 -15.10
N ALA A 273 8.65 48.64 -15.44
CA ALA A 273 8.02 48.24 -16.69
C ALA A 273 7.10 47.02 -16.45
N GLN A 274 5.88 47.19 -16.91
CA GLN A 274 4.70 46.36 -16.84
C GLN A 274 4.93 44.94 -17.35
N LYS A 275 4.35 43.96 -16.63
CA LYS A 275 4.24 42.56 -17.04
C LYS A 275 3.19 42.41 -18.13
N GLU A 276 3.57 41.94 -19.31
CA GLU A 276 2.68 41.30 -20.27
C GLU A 276 2.63 39.77 -20.01
N PRO A 277 1.49 39.09 -20.25
CA PRO A 277 1.34 37.66 -19.95
C PRO A 277 1.97 36.80 -21.03
N VAL A 278 2.77 35.86 -20.61
CA VAL A 278 3.40 34.82 -21.45
C VAL A 278 2.33 33.81 -21.86
N LYS A 279 2.15 33.61 -23.16
CA LYS A 279 1.36 32.53 -23.76
C LYS A 279 2.11 31.24 -23.61
N TYR A 280 1.42 30.22 -23.08
CA TYR A 280 1.90 28.83 -23.06
C TYR A 280 1.72 28.20 -24.45
N ASP A 281 2.76 27.59 -24.96
CA ASP A 281 2.78 26.77 -26.17
C ASP A 281 2.42 25.33 -25.79
N ASP A 282 1.44 24.76 -26.49
CA ASP A 282 0.76 23.48 -26.16
C ASP A 282 1.41 22.25 -26.79
N ASP A 283 2.68 22.31 -27.19
CA ASP A 283 3.38 21.19 -27.85
C ASP A 283 4.56 20.65 -27.00
N ASN A 284 4.24 19.97 -25.90
CA ASN A 284 5.24 19.14 -25.20
C ASN A 284 4.72 17.69 -25.08
N PRO A 285 5.36 16.70 -25.73
CA PRO A 285 4.88 15.32 -25.77
C PRO A 285 5.19 14.46 -24.53
N PHE A 286 5.49 15.07 -23.37
CA PHE A 286 5.79 14.35 -22.12
C PHE A 286 5.01 14.94 -20.93
N ASN A 287 3.67 14.92 -21.03
CA ASN A 287 2.78 14.99 -19.87
C ASN A 287 2.08 13.65 -19.68
#